data_753ab66efee20ae6f07c72872dd2276b
#
_entry.id   753ab66efee20ae6f07c72872dd2276b
#
_cell.length_a   1.000
_cell.length_b   1.000
_cell.length_c   1.000
_cell.angle_alpha   90.00
_cell.angle_beta   90.00
_cell.angle_gamma   90.00
#
_symmetry.space_group_name_H-M   'P 1'
#
loop_
_entity.id
_entity.type
_entity.pdbx_description
1 polymer ?
#
loop_
_entity_poly.entity_id
_entity_poly.type
_entity_poly.pdbx_seq_one_letter_code
_entity_poly.pdbx_strand_id
1 'polypeptide(L)'
;RSAEVKALGIPMGVPWFKLRDEAKRYGIVAFSSNYSLYADLSNRCVEILSMFSPNIEVYSIDESFLDLSGFERVGYHAYGAEMRQRIVDWLGLAVCVGIGPTKTLAKLANHCAKKKLAGEEGVCDFTALTPHERLAVFERIEVGEIWGVGRKITARLEEMGIRTVRQLHDADAETLRSRISVVLERTVRELRGVSCLDLEEVVPDKQQIMSSRSFGTLVYDLADLEEAVSSYVARAAEKLRDQDSLAGALQVYIRTNIFKPEAPQYQQAMTIPLPEASADTRVLIRWALRMLQQIYRPGFGYHK
;
A
#
# COMPACT_ATOMS: atom_id res chain seq x y z
N ARG A 1 13.57 -5.44 -3.93
CA ARG A 1 14.96 -5.41 -4.45
C ARG A 1 15.95 -5.12 -3.34
N SER A 2 17.13 -5.75 -3.40
CA SER A 2 18.22 -5.52 -2.45
C SER A 2 18.88 -4.14 -2.64
N ALA A 3 19.76 -3.76 -1.70
CA ALA A 3 20.51 -2.50 -1.79
C ALA A 3 21.44 -2.47 -3.01
N GLU A 4 22.06 -3.60 -3.32
CA GLU A 4 22.95 -3.76 -4.48
C GLU A 4 22.20 -3.56 -5.80
N VAL A 5 21.01 -4.14 -5.94
CA VAL A 5 20.15 -3.95 -7.14
C VAL A 5 19.67 -2.49 -7.25
N LYS A 6 19.44 -1.81 -6.11
CA LYS A 6 19.14 -0.36 -6.10
C LYS A 6 20.32 0.47 -6.61
N ALA A 7 21.54 0.11 -6.19
CA ALA A 7 22.77 0.81 -6.60
C ALA A 7 23.03 0.70 -8.11
N LEU A 8 22.56 -0.37 -8.77
CA LEU A 8 22.57 -0.53 -10.22
C LEU A 8 21.55 0.37 -10.95
N GLY A 9 20.78 1.19 -10.25
CA GLY A 9 19.77 2.07 -10.83
C GLY A 9 18.49 1.37 -11.32
N ILE A 10 18.32 0.08 -11.05
CA ILE A 10 17.14 -0.68 -11.48
C ILE A 10 15.90 -0.19 -10.70
N PRO A 11 14.82 0.29 -11.37
CA PRO A 11 13.63 0.79 -10.71
C PRO A 11 12.83 -0.30 -9.99
N MET A 12 11.96 0.10 -9.06
CA MET A 12 11.00 -0.82 -8.43
C MET A 12 9.93 -1.25 -9.44
N GLY A 13 9.58 -2.55 -9.43
CA GLY A 13 8.47 -3.07 -10.23
C GLY A 13 8.77 -3.29 -11.71
N VAL A 14 10.04 -3.25 -12.12
CA VAL A 14 10.41 -3.60 -13.50
C VAL A 14 10.09 -5.08 -13.74
N PRO A 15 9.36 -5.43 -14.81
CA PRO A 15 9.07 -6.81 -15.15
C PRO A 15 10.34 -7.64 -15.35
N TRP A 16 10.40 -8.83 -14.74
CA TRP A 16 11.59 -9.69 -14.78
C TRP A 16 12.10 -9.99 -16.18
N PHE A 17 11.22 -10.18 -17.15
CA PHE A 17 11.62 -10.47 -18.53
C PHE A 17 12.41 -9.33 -19.18
N LYS A 18 12.25 -8.07 -18.71
CA LYS A 18 13.04 -6.92 -19.19
C LYS A 18 14.40 -6.81 -18.53
N LEU A 19 14.63 -7.54 -17.44
CA LEU A 19 15.87 -7.50 -16.67
C LEU A 19 16.79 -8.70 -16.95
N ARG A 20 16.38 -9.66 -17.79
CA ARG A 20 17.11 -10.92 -18.00
C ARG A 20 18.59 -10.75 -18.37
N ASP A 21 18.87 -9.81 -19.25
CA ASP A 21 20.25 -9.58 -19.74
C ASP A 21 21.08 -8.86 -18.67
N GLU A 22 20.52 -7.87 -18.01
CA GLU A 22 21.16 -7.20 -16.87
C GLU A 22 21.37 -8.17 -15.70
N ALA A 23 20.39 -9.02 -15.43
CA ALA A 23 20.48 -10.02 -14.39
C ALA A 23 21.63 -11.00 -14.63
N LYS A 24 21.82 -11.46 -15.86
CA LYS A 24 22.98 -12.30 -16.24
C LYS A 24 24.30 -11.54 -16.08
N ARG A 25 24.33 -10.27 -16.53
CA ARG A 25 25.54 -9.43 -16.48
C ARG A 25 26.00 -9.15 -15.07
N TYR A 26 25.08 -8.90 -14.14
CA TYR A 26 25.37 -8.49 -12.77
C TYR A 26 25.15 -9.58 -11.72
N GLY A 27 24.82 -10.79 -12.12
CA GLY A 27 24.57 -11.90 -11.21
C GLY A 27 23.31 -11.73 -10.33
N ILE A 28 22.28 -11.04 -10.85
CA ILE A 28 21.05 -10.79 -10.09
C ILE A 28 20.21 -12.07 -10.03
N VAL A 29 19.84 -12.49 -8.84
CA VAL A 29 18.99 -13.65 -8.59
C VAL A 29 17.58 -13.19 -8.22
N ALA A 30 16.57 -13.76 -8.90
CA ALA A 30 15.17 -13.52 -8.58
C ALA A 30 14.60 -14.66 -7.75
N PHE A 31 13.91 -14.32 -6.69
CA PHE A 31 13.17 -15.24 -5.84
C PHE A 31 11.67 -14.98 -5.96
N SER A 32 10.86 -16.03 -5.86
CA SER A 32 9.42 -15.89 -5.69
C SER A 32 9.09 -15.25 -4.35
N SER A 33 8.09 -14.37 -4.34
CA SER A 33 7.60 -13.77 -3.09
C SER A 33 7.03 -14.85 -2.16
N ASN A 34 7.51 -14.87 -0.91
CA ASN A 34 7.03 -15.75 0.14
C ASN A 34 6.20 -14.97 1.14
N TYR A 35 4.92 -14.75 0.82
CA TYR A 35 4.02 -13.94 1.65
C TYR A 35 3.81 -14.51 3.06
N SER A 36 3.84 -15.83 3.22
CA SER A 36 3.71 -16.48 4.54
C SER A 36 4.90 -16.13 5.44
N LEU A 37 6.12 -16.20 4.89
CA LEU A 37 7.33 -15.79 5.62
C LEU A 37 7.32 -14.29 5.93
N TYR A 38 6.88 -13.45 4.99
CA TYR A 38 6.82 -12.01 5.22
C TYR A 38 5.81 -11.66 6.30
N ALA A 39 4.66 -12.35 6.33
CA ALA A 39 3.66 -12.16 7.38
C ALA A 39 4.18 -12.62 8.76
N ASP A 40 4.88 -13.75 8.85
CA ASP A 40 5.51 -14.22 10.10
C ASP A 40 6.52 -13.20 10.63
N LEU A 41 7.44 -12.72 9.78
CA LEU A 41 8.41 -11.70 10.18
C LEU A 41 7.77 -10.36 10.54
N SER A 42 6.70 -9.97 9.85
CA SER A 42 5.91 -8.79 10.19
C SER A 42 5.29 -8.92 11.58
N ASN A 43 4.67 -10.06 11.89
CA ASN A 43 4.08 -10.31 13.20
C ASN A 43 5.13 -10.24 14.32
N ARG A 44 6.30 -10.84 14.13
CA ARG A 44 7.41 -10.75 15.09
C ARG A 44 7.90 -9.30 15.28
N CYS A 45 7.92 -8.51 14.19
CA CYS A 45 8.22 -7.09 14.27
C CYS A 45 7.20 -6.34 15.14
N VAL A 46 5.90 -6.63 14.95
CA VAL A 46 4.81 -6.05 15.76
C VAL A 46 4.93 -6.47 17.22
N GLU A 47 5.26 -7.74 17.52
CA GLU A 47 5.50 -8.21 18.88
C GLU A 47 6.66 -7.43 19.57
N ILE A 48 7.74 -7.15 18.85
CA ILE A 48 8.83 -6.33 19.38
C ILE A 48 8.35 -4.90 19.61
N LEU A 49 7.65 -4.30 18.65
CA LEU A 49 7.14 -2.92 18.75
C LEU A 49 6.13 -2.75 19.90
N SER A 50 5.33 -3.78 20.20
CA SER A 50 4.38 -3.76 21.33
C SER A 50 5.05 -3.69 22.71
N MET A 51 6.35 -3.97 22.79
CA MET A 51 7.13 -3.75 24.02
C MET A 51 7.43 -2.27 24.28
N PHE A 52 7.29 -1.42 23.26
CA PHE A 52 7.63 0.01 23.32
C PHE A 52 6.41 0.92 23.49
N SER A 53 5.24 0.47 23.04
CA SER A 53 3.97 1.19 23.24
C SER A 53 2.81 0.20 23.32
N PRO A 54 1.84 0.42 24.21
CA PRO A 54 0.62 -0.38 24.25
C PRO A 54 -0.30 -0.09 23.06
N ASN A 55 -0.18 1.12 22.47
CA ASN A 55 -1.06 1.59 21.41
C ASN A 55 -0.30 1.51 20.08
N ILE A 56 -0.63 0.52 19.29
CA ILE A 56 -0.01 0.23 18.00
C ILE A 56 -1.05 0.03 16.91
N GLU A 57 -0.84 0.66 15.77
CA GLU A 57 -1.58 0.41 14.54
C GLU A 57 -0.68 -0.34 13.56
N VAL A 58 -1.09 -1.53 13.16
CA VAL A 58 -0.45 -2.27 12.07
C VAL A 58 -1.02 -1.76 10.74
N TYR A 59 -0.36 -0.75 10.16
CA TYR A 59 -0.82 -0.10 8.94
C TYR A 59 -0.64 -0.98 7.69
N SER A 60 0.47 -1.70 7.61
CA SER A 60 0.75 -2.65 6.53
C SER A 60 1.68 -3.77 6.99
N ILE A 61 2.04 -4.68 6.09
CA ILE A 61 2.98 -5.77 6.38
C ILE A 61 4.38 -5.28 6.78
N ASP A 62 4.75 -4.05 6.43
CA ASP A 62 6.09 -3.49 6.64
C ASP A 62 6.08 -2.12 7.34
N GLU A 63 4.92 -1.66 7.80
CA GLU A 63 4.78 -0.36 8.46
C GLU A 63 3.78 -0.42 9.62
N SER A 64 4.16 0.16 10.75
CA SER A 64 3.30 0.32 11.93
C SER A 64 3.42 1.73 12.49
N PHE A 65 2.37 2.24 13.11
CA PHE A 65 2.39 3.46 13.91
C PHE A 65 2.30 3.11 15.39
N LEU A 66 3.03 3.83 16.22
CA LEU A 66 3.01 3.72 17.66
C LEU A 66 2.64 5.09 18.26
N ASP A 67 1.76 5.09 19.24
CA ASP A 67 1.56 6.28 20.06
C ASP A 67 2.65 6.32 21.16
N LEU A 68 3.43 7.36 21.14
CA LEU A 68 4.50 7.62 22.12
C LEU A 68 4.13 8.73 23.11
N SER A 69 2.87 9.12 23.21
CA SER A 69 2.39 10.07 24.20
C SER A 69 2.72 9.54 25.62
N GLY A 70 3.30 10.38 26.45
CA GLY A 70 3.74 10.01 27.80
C GLY A 70 5.18 9.48 27.90
N PHE A 71 5.87 9.30 26.77
CA PHE A 71 7.26 8.84 26.74
C PHE A 71 8.30 9.97 26.56
N GLU A 72 7.90 11.23 26.71
CA GLU A 72 8.76 12.41 26.48
C GLU A 72 10.05 12.38 27.33
N ARG A 73 9.97 11.83 28.54
CA ARG A 73 11.10 11.76 29.48
C ARG A 73 12.21 10.82 29.03
N VAL A 74 11.90 9.85 28.16
CA VAL A 74 12.89 8.89 27.63
C VAL A 74 13.73 9.53 26.52
N GLY A 75 13.18 10.54 25.84
CA GLY A 75 13.76 11.15 24.65
C GLY A 75 13.42 10.34 23.40
N TYR A 76 12.59 10.89 22.57
CA TYR A 76 12.01 10.17 21.42
C TYR A 76 13.06 9.62 20.44
N HIS A 77 14.11 10.39 20.15
CA HIS A 77 15.18 9.91 19.26
C HIS A 77 15.89 8.66 19.83
N ALA A 78 16.30 8.71 21.10
CA ALA A 78 16.96 7.57 21.75
C ALA A 78 16.04 6.36 21.81
N TYR A 79 14.75 6.56 22.10
CA TYR A 79 13.76 5.51 22.13
C TYR A 79 13.52 4.88 20.75
N GLY A 80 13.46 5.70 19.70
CA GLY A 80 13.39 5.22 18.32
C GLY A 80 14.64 4.44 17.89
N ALA A 81 15.82 4.86 18.35
CA ALA A 81 17.08 4.15 18.08
C ALA A 81 17.10 2.77 18.78
N GLU A 82 16.59 2.68 20.01
CA GLU A 82 16.46 1.42 20.74
C GLU A 82 15.47 0.46 20.03
N MET A 83 14.28 0.96 19.60
CA MET A 83 13.33 0.17 18.82
C MET A 83 13.98 -0.42 17.57
N ARG A 84 14.65 0.44 16.81
CA ARG A 84 15.34 0.03 15.58
C ARG A 84 16.41 -1.01 15.85
N GLN A 85 17.25 -0.78 16.85
CA GLN A 85 18.34 -1.70 17.21
C GLN A 85 17.81 -3.07 17.64
N ARG A 86 16.75 -3.10 18.44
CA ARG A 86 16.11 -4.36 18.88
C ARG A 86 15.56 -5.19 17.72
N ILE A 87 14.93 -4.54 16.72
CA ILE A 87 14.47 -5.23 15.51
C ILE A 87 15.65 -5.77 14.71
N VAL A 88 16.73 -5.00 14.58
CA VAL A 88 17.95 -5.45 13.89
C VAL A 88 18.57 -6.65 14.61
N ASP A 89 18.74 -6.58 15.93
CA ASP A 89 19.40 -7.63 16.71
C ASP A 89 18.58 -8.93 16.76
N TRP A 90 17.26 -8.84 16.84
CA TRP A 90 16.42 -10.02 17.01
C TRP A 90 15.94 -10.63 15.70
N LEU A 91 15.77 -9.82 14.67
CA LEU A 91 15.20 -10.29 13.38
C LEU A 91 16.16 -10.10 12.20
N GLY A 92 17.25 -9.38 12.34
CA GLY A 92 18.14 -9.05 11.22
C GLY A 92 17.52 -8.10 10.18
N LEU A 93 16.41 -7.43 10.53
CA LEU A 93 15.70 -6.56 9.60
C LEU A 93 16.18 -5.11 9.71
N ALA A 94 16.60 -4.54 8.58
CA ALA A 94 16.95 -3.12 8.51
C ALA A 94 15.68 -2.27 8.39
N VAL A 95 15.31 -1.56 9.45
CA VAL A 95 14.16 -0.66 9.51
C VAL A 95 14.58 0.80 9.71
N CYS A 96 13.68 1.73 9.42
CA CYS A 96 13.82 3.14 9.78
C CYS A 96 12.69 3.55 10.71
N VAL A 97 12.96 4.51 11.59
CA VAL A 97 11.99 5.08 12.53
C VAL A 97 11.81 6.57 12.23
N GLY A 98 10.59 6.99 12.03
CA GLY A 98 10.21 8.39 11.88
C GLY A 98 9.29 8.83 13.01
N ILE A 99 9.62 9.93 13.67
CA ILE A 99 8.90 10.45 14.83
C ILE A 99 8.35 11.83 14.48
N GLY A 100 7.09 12.07 14.79
CA GLY A 100 6.41 13.33 14.53
C GLY A 100 5.07 13.43 15.25
N PRO A 101 4.56 14.64 15.47
CA PRO A 101 3.34 14.87 16.23
C PRO A 101 2.05 14.41 15.53
N THR A 102 2.15 14.01 14.25
CA THR A 102 1.03 13.47 13.48
C THR A 102 1.49 12.28 12.63
N LYS A 103 0.56 11.44 12.19
CA LYS A 103 0.88 10.30 11.31
C LYS A 103 1.58 10.73 10.02
N THR A 104 1.12 11.80 9.39
CA THR A 104 1.75 12.33 8.16
C THR A 104 3.18 12.81 8.43
N LEU A 105 3.42 13.50 9.55
CA LEU A 105 4.77 13.93 9.93
C LEU A 105 5.67 12.75 10.31
N ALA A 106 5.16 11.74 11.02
CA ALA A 106 5.92 10.53 11.34
C ALA A 106 6.33 9.78 10.07
N LYS A 107 5.42 9.61 9.10
CA LYS A 107 5.74 9.00 7.79
C LYS A 107 6.76 9.82 7.01
N LEU A 108 6.66 11.15 7.02
CA LEU A 108 7.62 12.02 6.35
C LEU A 108 8.99 11.98 7.04
N ALA A 109 9.04 11.92 8.37
CA ALA A 109 10.28 11.72 9.13
C ALA A 109 10.92 10.36 8.80
N ASN A 110 10.13 9.30 8.68
CA ASN A 110 10.61 7.98 8.25
C ASN A 110 11.20 8.03 6.82
N HIS A 111 10.55 8.74 5.90
CA HIS A 111 11.09 9.00 4.56
C HIS A 111 12.44 9.73 4.63
N CYS A 112 12.57 10.75 5.48
CA CYS A 112 13.83 11.48 5.69
C CYS A 112 14.93 10.58 6.22
N ALA A 113 14.66 9.74 7.22
CA ALA A 113 15.61 8.79 7.76
C ALA A 113 16.08 7.79 6.68
N LYS A 114 15.15 7.25 5.89
CA LYS A 114 15.41 6.29 4.79
C LYS A 114 16.23 6.89 3.66
N LYS A 115 16.03 8.17 3.34
CA LYS A 115 16.72 8.90 2.26
C LYS A 115 17.95 9.69 2.77
N LYS A 116 18.22 9.66 4.06
CA LYS A 116 19.29 10.42 4.72
C LYS A 116 19.18 11.94 4.46
N LEU A 117 17.96 12.45 4.44
CA LEU A 117 17.67 13.88 4.27
C LEU A 117 17.73 14.63 5.61
N ALA A 118 17.34 13.95 6.68
CA ALA A 118 17.42 14.40 8.05
C ALA A 118 17.45 13.18 9.00
N GLY A 119 17.91 13.37 10.25
CA GLY A 119 18.07 12.32 11.23
C GLY A 119 19.39 11.57 11.07
N GLU A 120 19.66 10.68 12.02
CA GLU A 120 20.89 9.90 12.10
C GLU A 120 20.57 8.42 12.26
N GLU A 121 21.45 7.56 11.75
CA GLU A 121 21.41 6.11 11.95
C GLU A 121 20.05 5.44 11.63
N GLY A 122 19.27 6.00 10.70
CA GLY A 122 17.97 5.47 10.33
C GLY A 122 16.82 5.89 11.25
N VAL A 123 17.03 6.90 12.10
CA VAL A 123 16.01 7.54 12.94
C VAL A 123 15.91 9.02 12.59
N CYS A 124 14.71 9.54 12.43
CA CYS A 124 14.47 10.97 12.26
C CYS A 124 13.34 11.42 13.20
N ASP A 125 13.63 12.40 14.02
CA ASP A 125 12.69 12.97 14.99
C ASP A 125 12.39 14.43 14.65
N PHE A 126 11.19 14.68 14.11
CA PHE A 126 10.73 16.03 13.81
C PHE A 126 10.29 16.83 15.04
N THR A 127 10.13 16.18 16.20
CA THR A 127 9.81 16.88 17.45
C THR A 127 11.04 17.59 18.02
N ALA A 128 12.23 17.08 17.73
CA ALA A 128 13.50 17.67 18.14
C ALA A 128 13.93 18.86 17.26
N LEU A 129 13.35 19.00 16.06
CA LEU A 129 13.67 20.11 15.15
C LEU A 129 12.87 21.37 15.48
N THR A 130 13.52 22.52 15.41
CA THR A 130 12.82 23.79 15.41
C THR A 130 11.90 23.90 14.20
N PRO A 131 10.85 24.76 14.23
CA PRO A 131 9.99 24.99 13.06
C PRO A 131 10.78 25.40 11.82
N HIS A 132 11.82 26.23 11.97
CA HIS A 132 12.66 26.66 10.85
C HIS A 132 13.45 25.49 10.24
N GLU A 133 14.09 24.67 11.04
CA GLU A 133 14.84 23.49 10.56
C GLU A 133 13.92 22.51 9.85
N ARG A 134 12.74 22.24 10.42
CA ARG A 134 11.76 21.33 9.82
C ARG A 134 11.29 21.86 8.45
N LEU A 135 11.01 23.16 8.33
CA LEU A 135 10.63 23.76 7.08
C LEU A 135 11.75 23.76 6.04
N ALA A 136 13.00 23.88 6.45
CA ALA A 136 14.16 23.73 5.56
C ALA A 136 14.30 22.28 5.04
N VAL A 137 13.95 21.28 5.83
CA VAL A 137 13.83 19.88 5.35
C VAL A 137 12.71 19.74 4.35
N PHE A 138 11.54 20.33 4.60
CA PHE A 138 10.38 20.28 3.72
C PHE A 138 10.63 20.87 2.33
N GLU A 139 11.46 21.90 2.24
CA GLU A 139 11.84 22.51 0.96
C GLU A 139 12.59 21.54 0.02
N ARG A 140 13.29 20.57 0.59
CA ARG A 140 14.12 19.60 -0.14
C ARG A 140 13.35 18.36 -0.60
N ILE A 141 12.07 18.23 -0.24
CA ILE A 141 11.27 17.03 -0.50
C ILE A 141 10.18 17.38 -1.53
N GLU A 142 10.11 16.59 -2.59
CA GLU A 142 9.05 16.71 -3.60
C GLU A 142 7.68 16.37 -3.01
N VAL A 143 6.65 17.09 -3.43
CA VAL A 143 5.28 16.92 -2.93
C VAL A 143 4.72 15.52 -3.18
N GLY A 144 5.17 14.84 -4.22
CA GLY A 144 4.78 13.47 -4.53
C GLY A 144 5.31 12.39 -3.57
N GLU A 145 6.26 12.75 -2.68
CA GLU A 145 6.77 11.83 -1.65
C GLU A 145 5.93 11.82 -0.36
N ILE A 146 4.92 12.71 -0.29
CA ILE A 146 4.00 12.75 0.84
C ILE A 146 3.04 11.55 0.79
N TRP A 147 2.85 10.94 1.95
CA TRP A 147 1.87 9.88 2.13
C TRP A 147 0.47 10.31 1.65
N GLY A 148 -0.13 9.49 0.77
CA GLY A 148 -1.43 9.77 0.17
C GLY A 148 -1.40 10.68 -1.08
N VAL A 149 -0.26 11.27 -1.43
CA VAL A 149 -0.09 12.08 -2.65
C VAL A 149 0.43 11.20 -3.79
N GLY A 150 -0.47 10.61 -4.56
CA GLY A 150 -0.13 9.79 -5.72
C GLY A 150 0.05 10.63 -7.01
N ARG A 151 0.55 10.02 -8.08
CA ARG A 151 0.89 10.66 -9.36
C ARG A 151 -0.16 11.65 -9.89
N LYS A 152 -1.46 11.32 -9.78
CA LYS A 152 -2.54 12.21 -10.25
C LYS A 152 -2.68 13.46 -9.40
N ILE A 153 -2.49 13.34 -8.08
CA ILE A 153 -2.55 14.48 -7.15
C ILE A 153 -1.29 15.31 -7.33
N THR A 154 -0.12 14.69 -7.46
CA THR A 154 1.15 15.38 -7.73
C THR A 154 1.03 16.27 -8.96
N ALA A 155 0.57 15.75 -10.10
CA ALA A 155 0.40 16.53 -11.32
C ALA A 155 -0.52 17.75 -11.12
N ARG A 156 -1.65 17.58 -10.42
CA ARG A 156 -2.57 18.69 -10.11
C ARG A 156 -1.96 19.75 -9.19
N LEU A 157 -1.14 19.32 -8.22
CA LEU A 157 -0.42 20.23 -7.33
C LEU A 157 0.64 21.03 -8.09
N GLU A 158 1.38 20.37 -8.98
CA GLU A 158 2.39 21.00 -9.84
C GLU A 158 1.76 22.05 -10.79
N GLU A 159 0.57 21.78 -11.36
CA GLU A 159 -0.21 22.75 -12.14
C GLU A 159 -0.61 23.98 -11.30
N MET A 160 -0.76 23.82 -9.98
CA MET A 160 -1.02 24.90 -9.03
C MET A 160 0.26 25.59 -8.52
N GLY A 161 1.45 25.18 -9.00
CA GLY A 161 2.74 25.72 -8.57
C GLY A 161 3.27 25.11 -7.28
N ILE A 162 2.65 24.02 -6.76
CA ILE A 162 3.04 23.35 -5.52
C ILE A 162 3.88 22.12 -5.87
N ARG A 163 5.19 22.19 -5.67
CA ARG A 163 6.16 21.15 -6.03
C ARG A 163 6.87 20.53 -4.84
N THR A 164 6.99 21.27 -3.71
CA THR A 164 7.68 20.81 -2.51
C THR A 164 6.70 20.62 -1.35
N VAL A 165 7.12 19.83 -0.35
CA VAL A 165 6.39 19.67 0.91
C VAL A 165 6.19 21.02 1.60
N ARG A 166 7.19 21.92 1.52
CA ARG A 166 7.11 23.27 2.06
C ARG A 166 5.98 24.08 1.43
N GLN A 167 5.89 24.06 0.10
CA GLN A 167 4.85 24.77 -0.62
C GLN A 167 3.46 24.22 -0.30
N LEU A 168 3.33 22.90 -0.12
CA LEU A 168 2.07 22.29 0.30
C LEU A 168 1.72 22.68 1.75
N HIS A 169 2.69 22.66 2.67
CA HIS A 169 2.50 23.11 4.04
C HIS A 169 1.96 24.54 4.11
N ASP A 170 2.48 25.44 3.27
CA ASP A 170 2.12 26.86 3.26
C ASP A 170 0.82 27.15 2.45
N ALA A 171 0.36 26.21 1.63
CA ALA A 171 -0.81 26.35 0.75
C ALA A 171 -2.12 26.52 1.54
N ASP A 172 -3.08 27.24 0.94
CA ASP A 172 -4.41 27.39 1.51
C ASP A 172 -5.20 26.07 1.51
N ALA A 173 -5.49 25.56 2.71
CA ALA A 173 -6.11 24.27 2.91
C ALA A 173 -7.56 24.20 2.36
N GLU A 174 -8.32 25.30 2.43
CA GLU A 174 -9.70 25.36 1.93
C GLU A 174 -9.73 25.31 0.39
N THR A 175 -8.80 26.01 -0.24
CA THR A 175 -8.61 25.93 -1.71
C THR A 175 -8.27 24.51 -2.15
N LEU A 176 -7.39 23.82 -1.43
CA LEU A 176 -7.04 22.44 -1.75
C LEU A 176 -8.20 21.48 -1.52
N ARG A 177 -9.02 21.71 -0.48
CA ARG A 177 -10.25 20.94 -0.25
C ARG A 177 -11.21 21.07 -1.42
N SER A 178 -11.49 22.30 -1.85
CA SER A 178 -12.46 22.58 -2.92
C SER A 178 -12.00 22.09 -4.29
N ARG A 179 -10.71 22.23 -4.60
CA ARG A 179 -10.14 21.91 -5.92
C ARG A 179 -9.72 20.45 -6.05
N ILE A 180 -9.32 19.78 -4.96
CA ILE A 180 -8.77 18.41 -5.01
C ILE A 180 -9.58 17.49 -4.11
N SER A 181 -9.44 17.59 -2.77
CA SER A 181 -10.19 16.75 -1.84
C SER A 181 -10.03 17.16 -0.38
N VAL A 182 -10.98 16.73 0.47
CA VAL A 182 -10.89 16.85 1.93
C VAL A 182 -9.68 16.08 2.51
N VAL A 183 -9.24 15.01 1.86
CA VAL A 183 -8.07 14.24 2.29
C VAL A 183 -6.82 15.09 2.20
N LEU A 184 -6.64 15.86 1.11
CA LEU A 184 -5.48 16.72 0.96
C LEU A 184 -5.52 17.91 1.92
N GLU A 185 -6.69 18.48 2.22
CA GLU A 185 -6.84 19.46 3.29
C GLU A 185 -6.32 18.90 4.63
N ARG A 186 -6.75 17.68 5.00
CA ARG A 186 -6.26 17.01 6.23
C ARG A 186 -4.75 16.80 6.20
N THR A 187 -4.19 16.42 5.05
CA THR A 187 -2.73 16.28 4.87
C THR A 187 -2.01 17.59 5.20
N VAL A 188 -2.53 18.75 4.74
CA VAL A 188 -1.94 20.04 5.07
C VAL A 188 -2.02 20.35 6.56
N ARG A 189 -3.15 20.07 7.20
CA ARG A 189 -3.30 20.24 8.66
C ARG A 189 -2.33 19.36 9.43
N GLU A 190 -2.18 18.10 9.02
CA GLU A 190 -1.22 17.14 9.58
C GLU A 190 0.23 17.64 9.45
N LEU A 191 0.63 18.19 8.30
CA LEU A 191 1.94 18.79 8.08
C LEU A 191 2.20 19.99 9.00
N ARG A 192 1.13 20.70 9.41
CA ARG A 192 1.18 21.81 10.39
C ARG A 192 1.16 21.36 11.84
N GLY A 193 1.10 20.05 12.09
CA GLY A 193 1.10 19.46 13.43
C GLY A 193 -0.29 19.29 14.06
N VAL A 194 -1.37 19.49 13.27
CA VAL A 194 -2.75 19.25 13.74
C VAL A 194 -3.16 17.85 13.32
N SER A 195 -3.30 16.94 14.30
CA SER A 195 -3.72 15.56 14.05
C SER A 195 -5.16 15.51 13.50
N CYS A 196 -5.33 14.84 12.38
CA CYS A 196 -6.61 14.58 11.71
C CYS A 196 -6.88 13.10 11.51
N LEU A 197 -5.94 12.24 11.89
CA LEU A 197 -5.96 10.80 11.73
C LEU A 197 -5.65 10.15 13.09
N ASP A 198 -6.66 9.51 13.66
CA ASP A 198 -6.51 8.73 14.89
C ASP A 198 -5.74 7.42 14.62
N LEU A 199 -5.22 6.81 15.68
CA LEU A 199 -4.61 5.49 15.61
C LEU A 199 -5.71 4.43 15.44
N GLU A 200 -5.61 3.60 14.41
CA GLU A 200 -6.54 2.49 14.18
C GLU A 200 -5.99 1.21 14.83
N GLU A 201 -6.28 1.00 16.12
CA GLU A 201 -5.79 -0.17 16.88
C GLU A 201 -6.45 -1.48 16.44
N VAL A 202 -7.67 -1.40 15.91
CA VAL A 202 -8.43 -2.55 15.40
C VAL A 202 -8.53 -2.43 13.89
N VAL A 203 -8.00 -3.41 13.18
CA VAL A 203 -8.11 -3.46 11.71
C VAL A 203 -9.59 -3.66 11.34
N PRO A 204 -10.22 -2.72 10.63
CA PRO A 204 -11.62 -2.89 10.23
C PRO A 204 -11.76 -4.03 9.22
N ASP A 205 -12.93 -4.66 9.22
CA ASP A 205 -13.29 -5.69 8.26
C ASP A 205 -13.16 -5.18 6.83
N LYS A 206 -12.64 -6.04 5.96
CA LYS A 206 -12.49 -5.71 4.54
C LYS A 206 -13.86 -5.47 3.92
N GLN A 207 -14.09 -4.27 3.40
CA GLN A 207 -15.31 -3.90 2.68
C GLN A 207 -15.42 -4.60 1.31
N GLN A 208 -14.29 -5.08 0.77
CA GLN A 208 -14.23 -5.81 -0.49
C GLN A 208 -13.23 -6.96 -0.40
N ILE A 209 -13.65 -8.14 -0.85
CA ILE A 209 -12.81 -9.32 -0.95
C ILE A 209 -12.66 -9.67 -2.43
N MET A 210 -11.44 -9.71 -2.92
CA MET A 210 -11.13 -10.04 -4.31
C MET A 210 -10.32 -11.32 -4.40
N SER A 211 -10.69 -12.18 -5.38
CA SER A 211 -9.88 -13.32 -5.80
C SER A 211 -9.74 -13.28 -7.32
N SER A 212 -8.53 -13.12 -7.83
CA SER A 212 -8.27 -13.03 -9.27
C SER A 212 -6.85 -13.44 -9.60
N ARG A 213 -6.66 -14.02 -10.80
CA ARG A 213 -5.33 -14.36 -11.34
C ARG A 213 -5.28 -14.10 -12.83
N SER A 214 -4.08 -13.78 -13.33
CA SER A 214 -3.82 -13.83 -14.76
C SER A 214 -3.53 -15.29 -15.16
N PHE A 215 -4.07 -15.71 -16.30
CA PHE A 215 -3.81 -17.04 -16.84
C PHE A 215 -2.40 -17.13 -17.42
N GLY A 216 -1.76 -18.28 -17.31
CA GLY A 216 -0.44 -18.55 -17.90
C GLY A 216 -0.50 -18.63 -19.43
N THR A 217 -1.60 -19.15 -19.97
CA THR A 217 -1.96 -19.20 -21.38
C THR A 217 -3.29 -18.48 -21.60
N LEU A 218 -3.56 -18.02 -22.82
CA LEU A 218 -4.85 -17.40 -23.13
C LEU A 218 -5.95 -18.46 -23.08
N VAL A 219 -7.08 -18.09 -22.49
CA VAL A 219 -8.28 -18.92 -22.37
C VAL A 219 -9.34 -18.41 -23.35
N TYR A 220 -9.89 -19.30 -24.15
CA TYR A 220 -10.90 -18.97 -25.17
C TYR A 220 -12.27 -19.55 -24.84
N ASP A 221 -12.32 -20.68 -24.18
CA ASP A 221 -13.56 -21.41 -23.95
C ASP A 221 -14.27 -20.97 -22.67
N LEU A 222 -15.59 -20.88 -22.75
CA LEU A 222 -16.43 -20.50 -21.62
C LEU A 222 -16.30 -21.50 -20.47
N ALA A 223 -16.21 -22.79 -20.75
CA ALA A 223 -16.11 -23.82 -19.73
C ALA A 223 -14.85 -23.67 -18.83
N ASP A 224 -13.71 -23.33 -19.45
CA ASP A 224 -12.46 -23.10 -18.71
C ASP A 224 -12.55 -21.83 -17.83
N LEU A 225 -13.26 -20.80 -18.32
CA LEU A 225 -13.52 -19.59 -17.53
C LEU A 225 -14.50 -19.87 -16.39
N GLU A 226 -15.51 -20.72 -16.58
CA GLU A 226 -16.46 -21.14 -15.54
C GLU A 226 -15.75 -21.92 -14.41
N GLU A 227 -14.82 -22.80 -14.75
CA GLU A 227 -13.98 -23.50 -13.77
C GLU A 227 -13.12 -22.53 -12.97
N ALA A 228 -12.42 -21.61 -13.65
CA ALA A 228 -11.58 -20.61 -13.02
C ALA A 228 -12.39 -19.69 -12.09
N VAL A 229 -13.53 -19.17 -12.55
CA VAL A 229 -14.42 -18.31 -11.76
C VAL A 229 -14.96 -19.06 -10.55
N SER A 230 -15.37 -20.32 -10.70
CA SER A 230 -15.85 -21.15 -9.58
C SER A 230 -14.78 -21.30 -8.51
N SER A 231 -13.54 -21.58 -8.92
CA SER A 231 -12.39 -21.68 -8.01
C SER A 231 -12.09 -20.35 -7.28
N TYR A 232 -12.14 -19.23 -8.00
CA TYR A 232 -11.87 -17.92 -7.40
C TYR A 232 -12.97 -17.48 -6.45
N VAL A 233 -14.23 -17.77 -6.77
CA VAL A 233 -15.37 -17.49 -5.88
C VAL A 233 -15.31 -18.34 -4.63
N ALA A 234 -14.99 -19.63 -4.74
CA ALA A 234 -14.80 -20.50 -3.57
C ALA A 234 -13.74 -19.92 -2.62
N ARG A 235 -12.61 -19.48 -3.15
CA ARG A 235 -11.54 -18.85 -2.39
C ARG A 235 -11.95 -17.50 -1.76
N ALA A 236 -12.76 -16.71 -2.46
CA ALA A 236 -13.29 -15.47 -1.91
C ALA A 236 -14.30 -15.72 -0.79
N ALA A 237 -15.15 -16.75 -0.94
CA ALA A 237 -16.12 -17.15 0.05
C ALA A 237 -15.48 -17.71 1.35
N GLU A 238 -14.34 -18.40 1.25
CA GLU A 238 -13.53 -18.77 2.42
C GLU A 238 -13.12 -17.53 3.22
N LYS A 239 -12.48 -16.56 2.57
CA LYS A 239 -12.04 -15.31 3.21
C LYS A 239 -13.20 -14.47 3.76
N LEU A 240 -14.37 -14.57 3.15
CA LEU A 240 -15.58 -13.88 3.62
C LEU A 240 -16.06 -14.49 4.95
N ARG A 241 -16.06 -15.82 5.05
CA ARG A 241 -16.40 -16.52 6.30
C ARG A 241 -15.35 -16.35 7.39
N ASP A 242 -14.05 -16.27 7.02
CA ASP A 242 -12.95 -16.05 7.97
C ASP A 242 -13.08 -14.72 8.74
N GLN A 243 -13.81 -13.75 8.18
CA GLN A 243 -14.13 -12.48 8.86
C GLN A 243 -15.60 -12.36 9.25
N ASP A 244 -16.36 -13.46 9.35
CA ASP A 244 -17.78 -13.51 9.73
C ASP A 244 -18.70 -12.55 8.94
N SER A 245 -18.37 -12.30 7.66
CA SER A 245 -19.09 -11.34 6.81
C SER A 245 -19.96 -12.03 5.76
N LEU A 246 -20.96 -11.29 5.27
CA LEU A 246 -21.85 -11.70 4.18
C LEU A 246 -21.65 -10.76 2.98
N ALA A 247 -21.62 -11.32 1.77
CA ALA A 247 -21.61 -10.53 0.55
C ALA A 247 -23.00 -9.99 0.23
N GLY A 248 -23.16 -8.68 0.16
CA GLY A 248 -24.37 -8.02 -0.33
C GLY A 248 -24.36 -7.80 -1.85
N ALA A 249 -23.19 -7.83 -2.47
CA ALA A 249 -23.02 -7.68 -3.92
C ALA A 249 -21.87 -8.54 -4.43
N LEU A 250 -21.92 -8.92 -5.70
CA LEU A 250 -20.91 -9.69 -6.39
C LEU A 250 -20.49 -9.00 -7.67
N GLN A 251 -19.19 -9.00 -7.96
CA GLN A 251 -18.63 -8.52 -9.22
C GLN A 251 -17.84 -9.63 -9.91
N VAL A 252 -18.09 -9.84 -11.19
CA VAL A 252 -17.27 -10.67 -12.07
C VAL A 252 -16.71 -9.81 -13.19
N TYR A 253 -15.43 -9.98 -13.50
CA TYR A 253 -14.80 -9.32 -14.64
C TYR A 253 -13.89 -10.26 -15.42
N ILE A 254 -13.83 -10.06 -16.72
CA ILE A 254 -12.92 -10.75 -17.64
C ILE A 254 -12.25 -9.73 -18.56
N ARG A 255 -11.02 -10.01 -18.97
CA ARG A 255 -10.28 -9.14 -19.88
C ARG A 255 -9.22 -9.89 -20.70
N THR A 256 -8.94 -9.37 -21.87
CA THR A 256 -7.79 -9.72 -22.70
C THR A 256 -6.49 -9.13 -22.12
N ASN A 257 -5.35 -9.38 -22.76
CA ASN A 257 -4.06 -8.85 -22.32
C ASN A 257 -3.88 -7.39 -22.78
N ILE A 258 -4.04 -6.44 -21.88
CA ILE A 258 -3.87 -4.99 -22.13
C ILE A 258 -2.43 -4.60 -22.52
N PHE A 259 -1.45 -5.47 -22.31
CA PHE A 259 -0.05 -5.23 -22.67
C PHE A 259 0.29 -5.70 -24.09
N LYS A 260 -0.69 -6.23 -24.82
CA LYS A 260 -0.61 -6.61 -26.22
C LYS A 260 -1.68 -5.85 -27.01
N PRO A 261 -1.49 -4.54 -27.23
CA PRO A 261 -2.50 -3.68 -27.85
C PRO A 261 -2.79 -4.06 -29.32
N GLU A 262 -1.88 -4.79 -29.96
CA GLU A 262 -2.03 -5.33 -31.31
C GLU A 262 -3.04 -6.48 -31.43
N ALA A 263 -3.32 -7.16 -30.31
CA ALA A 263 -4.31 -8.23 -30.28
C ALA A 263 -5.74 -7.66 -30.09
N PRO A 264 -6.79 -8.36 -30.53
CA PRO A 264 -8.17 -7.94 -30.27
C PRO A 264 -8.41 -7.73 -28.77
N GLN A 265 -8.90 -6.54 -28.41
CA GLN A 265 -9.12 -6.13 -27.03
C GLN A 265 -10.57 -6.27 -26.64
N TYR A 266 -10.82 -6.90 -25.49
CA TYR A 266 -12.11 -6.97 -24.85
C TYR A 266 -11.95 -6.94 -23.34
N GLN A 267 -12.75 -6.13 -22.69
CA GLN A 267 -12.81 -6.04 -21.23
C GLN A 267 -14.27 -5.77 -20.83
N GLN A 268 -14.78 -6.57 -19.91
CA GLN A 268 -16.11 -6.38 -19.36
C GLN A 268 -16.14 -6.77 -17.88
N ALA A 269 -16.92 -6.01 -17.13
CA ALA A 269 -17.24 -6.28 -15.74
C ALA A 269 -18.74 -6.16 -15.52
N MET A 270 -19.29 -7.01 -14.67
CA MET A 270 -20.68 -6.94 -14.22
C MET A 270 -20.70 -6.95 -12.70
N THR A 271 -21.48 -6.07 -12.09
CA THR A 271 -21.74 -6.03 -10.65
C THR A 271 -23.23 -6.15 -10.43
N ILE A 272 -23.64 -7.03 -9.53
CA ILE A 272 -25.05 -7.18 -9.13
C ILE A 272 -25.16 -7.16 -7.61
N PRO A 273 -26.19 -6.54 -7.03
CA PRO A 273 -26.59 -6.82 -5.66
C PRO A 273 -27.13 -8.25 -5.59
N LEU A 274 -26.83 -8.95 -4.51
CA LEU A 274 -27.44 -10.24 -4.23
C LEU A 274 -28.86 -10.03 -3.67
N PRO A 275 -29.84 -10.85 -4.03
CA PRO A 275 -31.20 -10.75 -3.48
C PRO A 275 -31.23 -10.88 -1.94
N GLU A 276 -30.34 -11.70 -1.42
CA GLU A 276 -30.09 -11.91 -0.01
C GLU A 276 -28.59 -12.01 0.22
N ALA A 277 -28.09 -11.32 1.25
CA ALA A 277 -26.68 -11.37 1.61
C ALA A 277 -26.28 -12.79 1.99
N SER A 278 -25.15 -13.28 1.46
CA SER A 278 -24.78 -14.69 1.60
C SER A 278 -23.27 -14.90 1.71
N ALA A 279 -22.85 -15.92 2.48
CA ALA A 279 -21.51 -16.48 2.47
C ALA A 279 -21.50 -17.94 1.92
N ASP A 280 -22.63 -18.45 1.44
CA ASP A 280 -22.72 -19.79 0.84
C ASP A 280 -22.01 -19.82 -0.50
N THR A 281 -20.93 -20.60 -0.56
CA THR A 281 -20.09 -20.74 -1.77
C THR A 281 -20.91 -21.15 -3.00
N ARG A 282 -21.91 -22.03 -2.86
CA ARG A 282 -22.73 -22.51 -3.98
C ARG A 282 -23.64 -21.42 -4.52
N VAL A 283 -24.20 -20.60 -3.64
CA VAL A 283 -25.04 -19.45 -4.03
C VAL A 283 -24.17 -18.44 -4.79
N LEU A 284 -23.01 -18.09 -4.27
CA LEU A 284 -22.09 -17.15 -4.88
C LEU A 284 -21.58 -17.65 -6.24
N ILE A 285 -21.17 -18.92 -6.36
CA ILE A 285 -20.76 -19.52 -7.64
C ILE A 285 -21.89 -19.46 -8.67
N ARG A 286 -23.11 -19.84 -8.30
CA ARG A 286 -24.26 -19.82 -9.21
C ARG A 286 -24.51 -18.43 -9.81
N TRP A 287 -24.44 -17.39 -9.00
CA TRP A 287 -24.58 -16.02 -9.47
C TRP A 287 -23.40 -15.57 -10.33
N ALA A 288 -22.17 -15.92 -9.92
CA ALA A 288 -20.98 -15.58 -10.69
C ALA A 288 -20.97 -16.20 -12.08
N LEU A 289 -21.37 -17.47 -12.21
CA LEU A 289 -21.46 -18.14 -13.51
C LEU A 289 -22.52 -17.52 -14.41
N ARG A 290 -23.69 -17.15 -13.87
CA ARG A 290 -24.70 -16.41 -14.64
C ARG A 290 -24.18 -15.07 -15.16
N MET A 291 -23.42 -14.36 -14.33
CA MET A 291 -22.80 -13.09 -14.72
C MET A 291 -21.72 -13.30 -15.78
N LEU A 292 -20.88 -14.32 -15.61
CA LEU A 292 -19.86 -14.68 -16.58
C LEU A 292 -20.44 -14.95 -17.96
N GLN A 293 -21.51 -15.73 -18.03
CA GLN A 293 -22.21 -16.06 -19.29
C GLN A 293 -22.73 -14.81 -20.01
N GLN A 294 -23.14 -13.78 -19.28
CA GLN A 294 -23.61 -12.51 -19.88
C GLN A 294 -22.47 -11.63 -20.41
N ILE A 295 -21.30 -11.66 -19.79
CA ILE A 295 -20.16 -10.83 -20.20
C ILE A 295 -19.18 -11.55 -21.12
N TYR A 296 -19.29 -12.88 -21.25
CA TYR A 296 -18.43 -13.66 -22.14
C TYR A 296 -18.75 -13.35 -23.62
N ARG A 297 -17.70 -13.27 -24.43
CA ARG A 297 -17.76 -13.20 -25.89
C ARG A 297 -16.80 -14.21 -26.50
N PRO A 298 -17.26 -15.06 -27.44
CA PRO A 298 -16.39 -15.99 -28.15
C PRO A 298 -15.39 -15.24 -29.05
N GLY A 299 -14.26 -15.86 -29.35
CA GLY A 299 -13.24 -15.32 -30.25
C GLY A 299 -12.19 -14.40 -29.60
N PHE A 300 -12.32 -14.10 -28.32
CA PHE A 300 -11.30 -13.35 -27.57
C PHE A 300 -10.46 -14.28 -26.71
N GLY A 301 -9.14 -14.05 -26.70
CA GLY A 301 -8.21 -14.73 -25.80
C GLY A 301 -8.14 -14.02 -24.44
N TYR A 302 -8.82 -14.57 -23.46
CA TYR A 302 -8.86 -13.99 -22.10
C TYR A 302 -7.54 -14.25 -21.38
N HIS A 303 -7.02 -13.20 -20.76
CA HIS A 303 -5.79 -13.24 -19.96
C HIS A 303 -6.09 -13.21 -18.45
N LYS A 304 -7.27 -12.72 -18.08
CA LYS A 304 -7.66 -12.63 -16.67
C LYS A 304 -9.17 -12.65 -16.56
#